data_6a97e435d953e25bb864abd7e2e04e7f
#
_entry.id   6a97e435d953e25bb864abd7e2e04e7f
#
_cell.length_a   1.000
_cell.length_b   1.000
_cell.length_c   1.000
_cell.angle_alpha   90.00
_cell.angle_beta   90.00
_cell.angle_gamma   90.00
#
_symmetry.space_group_name_H-M   'P 1'
#
loop_
_entity.id
_entity.type
_entity.pdbx_description
1 polymer ?
#
loop_
_entity_poly.entity_id
_entity_poly.type
_entity_poly.pdbx_seq_one_letter_code
_entity_poly.pdbx_strand_id
1 'polypeptide(L)'
;MLPGMKIGQWDNLGRARSLLQTQLGQLGTDEYASHVTVNQNGRLRILVAADIGIIDYSYTPMSADPGSPWILRGQATRWGNVRGLRLVTDAQLDEGAGTTRSVWRFVSEEPKIELAATSDEGDVALEAALAFARACLQHAG
;
A
#
# COMPACT_ATOMS: atom_id res chain seq x y z
N MET A 1 17.79 -5.81 4.05
CA MET A 1 16.49 -5.14 3.86
C MET A 1 15.87 -5.63 2.57
N LEU A 2 14.61 -6.07 2.64
CA LEU A 2 13.90 -6.50 1.44
C LEU A 2 13.55 -5.29 0.57
N PRO A 3 13.67 -5.40 -0.76
CA PRO A 3 13.17 -4.35 -1.65
C PRO A 3 11.65 -4.23 -1.55
N GLY A 4 11.13 -3.08 -1.96
CA GLY A 4 9.70 -2.88 -2.01
C GLY A 4 9.01 -3.87 -2.94
N MET A 5 7.83 -4.35 -2.57
CA MET A 5 7.05 -5.23 -3.42
C MET A 5 6.39 -4.42 -4.55
N LYS A 6 6.54 -4.91 -5.75
CA LYS A 6 5.86 -4.37 -6.92
C LYS A 6 4.56 -5.11 -7.17
N ILE A 7 3.68 -4.55 -7.97
CA ILE A 7 2.35 -5.10 -8.24
C ILE A 7 2.42 -6.57 -8.65
N GLY A 8 3.34 -6.93 -9.53
CA GLY A 8 3.48 -8.31 -10.01
C GLY A 8 3.87 -9.32 -8.94
N GLN A 9 4.34 -8.89 -7.78
CA GLN A 9 4.83 -9.74 -6.71
C GLN A 9 3.77 -10.06 -5.64
N TRP A 10 2.61 -9.41 -5.71
CA TRP A 10 1.52 -9.67 -4.76
C TRP A 10 0.67 -10.85 -5.23
N ASP A 11 0.37 -11.78 -4.31
CA ASP A 11 -0.40 -12.99 -4.61
C ASP A 11 -1.91 -12.77 -4.56
N ASN A 12 -2.35 -11.73 -3.85
CA ASN A 12 -3.76 -11.53 -3.50
C ASN A 12 -4.49 -10.53 -4.40
N LEU A 13 -3.93 -10.18 -5.55
CA LEU A 13 -4.54 -9.22 -6.46
C LEU A 13 -5.67 -9.83 -7.30
N GLY A 14 -5.61 -11.13 -7.58
CA GLY A 14 -6.64 -11.79 -8.38
C GLY A 14 -6.83 -11.13 -9.75
N ARG A 15 -8.07 -10.83 -10.08
CA ARG A 15 -8.42 -10.22 -11.37
C ARG A 15 -7.95 -8.77 -11.52
N ALA A 16 -7.67 -8.10 -10.40
CA ALA A 16 -7.19 -6.73 -10.44
C ALA A 16 -5.79 -6.61 -11.04
N ARG A 17 -4.99 -7.69 -11.01
CA ARG A 17 -3.59 -7.66 -11.45
C ARG A 17 -3.46 -7.17 -12.89
N SER A 18 -4.20 -7.77 -13.83
CA SER A 18 -4.07 -7.40 -15.24
C SER A 18 -4.56 -5.98 -15.50
N LEU A 19 -5.62 -5.54 -14.81
CA LEU A 19 -6.10 -4.17 -14.91
C LEU A 19 -5.05 -3.18 -14.41
N LEU A 20 -4.42 -3.46 -13.27
CA LEU A 20 -3.36 -2.62 -12.72
C LEU A 20 -2.16 -2.53 -13.65
N GLN A 21 -1.72 -3.67 -14.16
CA GLN A 21 -0.58 -3.72 -15.07
C GLN A 21 -0.87 -2.93 -16.35
N THR A 22 -2.08 -3.04 -16.89
CA THR A 22 -2.49 -2.29 -18.07
C THR A 22 -2.48 -0.78 -17.79
N GLN A 23 -3.08 -0.35 -16.68
CA GLN A 23 -3.15 1.07 -16.36
C GLN A 23 -1.77 1.67 -16.07
N LEU A 24 -0.93 0.97 -15.31
CA LEU A 24 0.43 1.44 -15.05
C LEU A 24 1.26 1.52 -16.34
N GLY A 25 1.08 0.56 -17.25
CA GLY A 25 1.73 0.58 -18.55
C GLY A 25 1.27 1.76 -19.40
N GLN A 26 -0.03 2.05 -19.41
CA GLN A 26 -0.58 3.21 -20.13
C GLN A 26 -0.08 4.54 -19.56
N LEU A 27 0.08 4.59 -18.26
CA LEU A 27 0.58 5.80 -17.58
C LEU A 27 2.08 6.00 -17.83
N GLY A 28 2.81 4.93 -18.12
CA GLY A 28 4.24 5.01 -18.44
C GLY A 28 5.11 5.36 -17.24
N THR A 29 4.66 5.05 -16.01
CA THR A 29 5.42 5.35 -14.78
C THR A 29 6.06 4.08 -14.24
N ASP A 30 7.24 4.24 -13.66
CA ASP A 30 7.91 3.15 -12.96
C ASP A 30 7.42 3.09 -11.52
N GLU A 31 7.12 1.88 -11.05
CA GLU A 31 6.75 1.67 -9.65
C GLU A 31 7.99 1.39 -8.80
N TYR A 32 8.01 1.97 -7.61
CA TYR A 32 9.09 1.74 -6.63
C TYR A 32 8.68 0.70 -5.60
N ALA A 33 7.46 0.82 -5.08
CA ALA A 33 6.90 -0.08 -4.10
C ALA A 33 5.38 0.03 -4.12
N SER A 34 4.71 -1.00 -3.63
CA SER A 34 3.25 -1.01 -3.53
C SER A 34 2.82 -1.64 -2.21
N HIS A 35 1.58 -1.38 -1.82
CA HIS A 35 0.95 -2.00 -0.66
C HIS A 35 -0.49 -2.35 -0.99
N VAL A 36 -0.88 -3.60 -0.73
CA VAL A 36 -2.21 -4.11 -1.02
C VAL A 36 -2.90 -4.47 0.28
N THR A 37 -4.10 -3.92 0.48
CA THR A 37 -4.97 -4.26 1.60
C THR A 37 -6.23 -4.92 1.06
N VAL A 38 -6.58 -6.07 1.63
CA VAL A 38 -7.79 -6.81 1.28
C VAL A 38 -8.76 -6.70 2.45
N ASN A 39 -9.98 -6.24 2.20
CA ASN A 39 -11.00 -6.23 3.24
C ASN A 39 -11.79 -7.55 3.23
N GLN A 40 -12.74 -7.68 4.19
CA GLN A 40 -13.52 -8.91 4.40
C GLN A 40 -14.37 -9.33 3.20
N ASN A 41 -14.72 -8.39 2.33
CA ASN A 41 -15.58 -8.63 1.17
C ASN A 41 -14.79 -8.81 -0.12
N GLY A 42 -13.47 -9.00 -0.02
CA GLY A 42 -12.60 -9.14 -1.19
C GLY A 42 -12.28 -7.85 -1.91
N ARG A 43 -12.72 -6.71 -1.40
CA ARG A 43 -12.38 -5.40 -1.96
C ARG A 43 -10.91 -5.11 -1.67
N LEU A 44 -10.25 -4.50 -2.64
CA LEU A 44 -8.84 -4.19 -2.52
C LEU A 44 -8.62 -2.69 -2.47
N ARG A 45 -7.66 -2.28 -1.65
CA ARG A 45 -7.03 -0.98 -1.75
C ARG A 45 -5.57 -1.20 -2.11
N ILE A 46 -5.14 -0.60 -3.21
CA ILE A 46 -3.79 -0.78 -3.73
C ILE A 46 -3.12 0.59 -3.80
N LEU A 47 -2.04 0.75 -3.07
CA LEU A 47 -1.26 1.97 -3.04
C LEU A 47 0.04 1.71 -3.78
N VAL A 48 0.37 2.58 -4.72
CA VAL A 48 1.59 2.47 -5.51
C VAL A 48 2.41 3.74 -5.35
N ALA A 49 3.63 3.59 -4.85
CA ALA A 49 4.63 4.65 -4.89
C ALA A 49 5.36 4.51 -6.21
N ALA A 50 5.18 5.48 -7.09
CA ALA A 50 5.69 5.44 -8.44
C ALA A 50 6.46 6.72 -8.76
N ASP A 51 7.06 6.75 -9.93
CA ASP A 51 7.84 7.87 -10.41
C ASP A 51 7.04 9.18 -10.38
N ILE A 52 5.78 9.14 -10.80
CA ILE A 52 4.93 10.33 -10.86
C ILE A 52 4.34 10.77 -9.52
N GLY A 53 4.28 9.88 -8.53
CA GLY A 53 3.67 10.18 -7.23
C GLY A 53 3.08 8.95 -6.57
N ILE A 54 2.10 9.17 -5.68
CA ILE A 54 1.35 8.10 -5.04
C ILE A 54 0.07 7.88 -5.84
N ILE A 55 -0.18 6.64 -6.24
CA ILE A 55 -1.40 6.26 -6.91
C ILE A 55 -2.23 5.42 -5.94
N ASP A 56 -3.45 5.86 -5.68
CA ASP A 56 -4.38 5.18 -4.77
C ASP A 56 -5.47 4.53 -5.62
N TYR A 57 -5.46 3.19 -5.65
CA TYR A 57 -6.46 2.41 -6.37
C TYR A 57 -7.41 1.74 -5.40
N SER A 58 -8.66 1.64 -5.82
CA SER A 58 -9.66 0.77 -5.18
C SER A 58 -10.24 -0.18 -6.22
N TYR A 59 -10.41 -1.44 -5.83
CA TYR A 59 -11.03 -2.47 -6.66
C TYR A 59 -12.27 -2.96 -5.95
N THR A 60 -13.44 -2.58 -6.45
CA THR A 60 -14.72 -2.79 -5.77
C THR A 60 -15.81 -3.14 -6.78
N PRO A 61 -16.92 -3.79 -6.35
CA PRO A 61 -18.08 -3.97 -7.22
C PRO A 61 -18.68 -2.62 -7.61
N MET A 62 -19.21 -2.53 -8.81
CA MET A 62 -19.86 -1.31 -9.30
C MET A 62 -21.20 -1.04 -8.61
N SER A 63 -21.86 -2.09 -8.13
CA SER A 63 -23.14 -1.99 -7.40
C SER A 63 -23.25 -3.05 -6.33
N ALA A 64 -24.31 -2.99 -5.51
CA ALA A 64 -24.59 -3.98 -4.47
C ALA A 64 -25.15 -5.30 -5.01
N ASP A 65 -25.48 -5.37 -6.29
CA ASP A 65 -26.05 -6.58 -6.89
C ASP A 65 -25.03 -7.70 -7.00
N PRO A 66 -25.38 -8.96 -6.66
CA PRO A 66 -24.40 -10.06 -6.64
C PRO A 66 -23.68 -10.33 -7.96
N GLY A 67 -24.28 -10.04 -9.09
CA GLY A 67 -23.65 -10.23 -10.40
C GLY A 67 -22.96 -9.00 -10.95
N SER A 68 -22.81 -7.96 -10.15
CA SER A 68 -22.24 -6.70 -10.60
C SER A 68 -20.77 -6.86 -11.03
N PRO A 69 -20.35 -6.23 -12.13
CA PRO A 69 -18.94 -6.19 -12.46
C PRO A 69 -18.12 -5.40 -11.44
N TRP A 70 -16.85 -5.72 -11.35
CA TRP A 70 -15.90 -5.00 -10.48
C TRP A 70 -15.16 -3.96 -11.27
N ILE A 71 -14.85 -2.85 -10.62
CA ILE A 71 -14.15 -1.74 -11.25
C ILE A 71 -12.90 -1.36 -10.46
N LEU A 72 -11.83 -1.07 -11.19
CA LEU A 72 -10.61 -0.49 -10.64
C LEU A 72 -10.65 1.01 -10.86
N ARG A 73 -10.61 1.76 -9.77
CA ARG A 73 -10.55 3.22 -9.80
C ARG A 73 -9.26 3.69 -9.15
N GLY A 74 -8.62 4.67 -9.77
CA GLY A 74 -7.37 5.18 -9.26
C GLY A 74 -7.30 6.70 -9.32
N GLN A 75 -6.50 7.24 -8.42
CA GLN A 75 -6.18 8.66 -8.37
C GLN A 75 -4.70 8.81 -8.07
N ALA A 76 -4.01 9.59 -8.88
CA ALA A 76 -2.60 9.87 -8.69
C ALA A 76 -2.40 11.24 -8.06
N THR A 77 -1.55 11.31 -7.04
CA THR A 77 -1.13 12.56 -6.41
C THR A 77 0.35 12.73 -6.67
N ARG A 78 0.73 13.79 -7.37
CA ARG A 78 2.14 14.10 -7.64
C ARG A 78 2.90 14.31 -6.33
N TRP A 79 4.18 13.95 -6.32
CA TRP A 79 5.00 14.10 -5.11
C TRP A 79 4.96 15.53 -4.54
N GLY A 80 4.93 16.54 -5.41
CA GLY A 80 4.86 17.94 -4.97
C GLY A 80 3.55 18.31 -4.26
N ASN A 81 2.50 17.52 -4.43
CA ASN A 81 1.19 17.74 -3.81
C ASN A 81 0.92 16.79 -2.63
N VAL A 82 1.83 15.88 -2.35
CA VAL A 82 1.73 14.99 -1.19
C VAL A 82 1.99 15.81 0.07
N ARG A 83 1.14 15.67 1.08
CA ARG A 83 1.19 16.45 2.31
C ARG A 83 1.02 15.56 3.53
N GLY A 84 1.70 15.93 4.62
CA GLY A 84 1.49 15.35 5.93
C GLY A 84 1.98 13.92 6.07
N LEU A 85 3.05 13.53 5.36
CA LEU A 85 3.63 12.20 5.50
C LEU A 85 4.31 12.06 6.85
N ARG A 86 3.94 11.00 7.59
CA ARG A 86 4.58 10.64 8.85
C ARG A 86 4.70 9.14 8.98
N LEU A 87 5.79 8.71 9.55
CA LEU A 87 6.00 7.33 9.95
C LEU A 87 6.19 7.31 11.46
N VAL A 88 5.26 6.68 12.17
CA VAL A 88 5.23 6.65 13.64
C VAL A 88 5.46 5.22 14.08
N THR A 89 6.24 5.03 15.13
CA THR A 89 6.52 3.71 15.65
C THR A 89 6.35 3.68 17.17
N ASP A 90 5.80 2.56 17.66
CA ASP A 90 5.79 2.18 19.05
C ASP A 90 6.44 0.81 19.18
N ALA A 91 7.33 0.67 20.15
CA ALA A 91 7.97 -0.60 20.42
C ALA A 91 7.87 -0.92 21.90
N GLN A 92 7.54 -2.16 22.21
CA GLN A 92 7.44 -2.65 23.59
C GLN A 92 8.32 -3.88 23.77
N LEU A 93 9.00 -3.92 24.92
CA LEU A 93 9.76 -5.09 25.33
C LEU A 93 8.93 -5.86 26.36
N ASP A 94 8.63 -7.12 26.05
CA ASP A 94 8.07 -8.05 27.01
C ASP A 94 9.22 -8.74 27.74
N GLU A 95 9.57 -8.25 28.90
CA GLU A 95 10.70 -8.75 29.68
C GLU A 95 10.51 -10.21 30.12
N GLY A 96 9.26 -10.60 30.40
CA GLY A 96 8.96 -11.97 30.81
C GLY A 96 9.17 -12.99 29.71
N ALA A 97 8.83 -12.64 28.48
CA ALA A 97 8.99 -13.51 27.31
C ALA A 97 10.30 -13.27 26.56
N GLY A 98 11.03 -12.18 26.87
CA GLY A 98 12.24 -11.81 26.14
C GLY A 98 11.98 -11.38 24.70
N THR A 99 10.77 -10.97 24.37
CA THR A 99 10.37 -10.59 23.03
C THR A 99 10.06 -9.11 22.92
N THR A 100 10.19 -8.57 21.71
CA THR A 100 9.78 -7.19 21.41
C THR A 100 8.59 -7.21 20.46
N ARG A 101 7.70 -6.26 20.63
CA ARG A 101 6.59 -6.00 19.72
C ARG A 101 6.72 -4.59 19.19
N SER A 102 6.70 -4.47 17.85
CA SER A 102 6.76 -3.18 17.18
C SER A 102 5.49 -2.95 16.39
N VAL A 103 4.97 -1.74 16.48
CA VAL A 103 3.86 -1.28 15.65
C VAL A 103 4.33 -0.06 14.88
N TRP A 104 4.15 -0.10 13.57
CA TRP A 104 4.48 0.99 12.68
C TRP A 104 3.20 1.53 12.07
N ARG A 105 3.09 2.84 12.02
CA ARG A 105 1.95 3.51 11.40
C ARG A 105 2.44 4.55 10.41
N PHE A 106 2.03 4.39 9.16
CA PHE A 106 2.31 5.33 8.09
C PHE A 106 1.06 6.14 7.81
N VAL A 107 1.18 7.46 7.86
CA VAL A 107 0.04 8.38 7.71
C VAL A 107 0.36 9.42 6.67
N SER A 108 -0.61 9.72 5.81
CA SER A 108 -0.58 10.84 4.87
C SER A 108 -1.90 11.60 4.96
N GLU A 109 -1.84 12.92 4.87
CA GLU A 109 -3.03 13.77 4.85
C GLU A 109 -3.55 13.94 3.43
N GLU A 110 -2.66 14.06 2.44
CA GLU A 110 -3.00 14.21 1.04
C GLU A 110 -2.00 13.42 0.19
N PRO A 111 -2.40 12.32 -0.44
CA PRO A 111 -3.69 11.64 -0.32
C PRO A 111 -3.89 11.05 1.08
N LYS A 112 -5.15 10.86 1.47
CA LYS A 112 -5.44 10.35 2.82
C LYS A 112 -5.13 8.87 2.91
N ILE A 113 -4.10 8.54 3.68
CA ILE A 113 -3.63 7.17 3.86
C ILE A 113 -3.38 6.95 5.35
N GLU A 114 -3.78 5.78 5.82
CA GLU A 114 -3.39 5.29 7.14
C GLU A 114 -3.12 3.79 7.03
N LEU A 115 -1.86 3.40 7.18
CA LEU A 115 -1.44 2.01 7.17
C LEU A 115 -0.83 1.68 8.53
N ALA A 116 -1.20 0.53 9.08
CA ALA A 116 -0.58 0.01 10.29
C ALA A 116 0.04 -1.36 9.98
N ALA A 117 1.22 -1.60 10.50
CA ALA A 117 1.90 -2.88 10.38
C ALA A 117 2.52 -3.25 11.71
N THR A 118 2.41 -4.50 12.10
CA THR A 118 2.93 -4.99 13.36
C THR A 118 3.87 -6.16 13.13
N SER A 119 4.79 -6.37 14.07
CA SER A 119 5.67 -7.54 14.05
C SER A 119 4.91 -8.85 14.15
N ASP A 120 3.66 -8.83 14.64
CA ASP A 120 2.80 -10.01 14.76
C ASP A 120 2.31 -10.54 13.40
N GLU A 121 2.31 -9.71 12.36
CA GLU A 121 1.83 -10.08 11.01
C GLU A 121 2.86 -10.89 10.21
N GLY A 122 4.06 -10.99 10.70
CA GLY A 122 5.17 -11.66 10.03
C GLY A 122 6.09 -10.68 9.31
N ASP A 123 7.30 -11.14 9.04
CA ASP A 123 8.38 -10.28 8.54
C ASP A 123 8.11 -9.77 7.11
N VAL A 124 7.50 -10.61 6.26
CA VAL A 124 7.24 -10.22 4.87
C VAL A 124 6.24 -9.07 4.79
N ALA A 125 5.12 -9.18 5.53
CA ALA A 125 4.10 -8.14 5.54
C ALA A 125 4.63 -6.83 6.12
N LEU A 126 5.35 -6.93 7.23
CA LEU A 126 5.95 -5.76 7.88
C LEU A 126 6.97 -5.06 6.96
N GLU A 127 7.86 -5.83 6.34
CA GLU A 127 8.88 -5.26 5.43
C GLU A 127 8.26 -4.64 4.19
N ALA A 128 7.20 -5.24 3.64
CA ALA A 128 6.49 -4.66 2.49
C ALA A 128 5.88 -3.31 2.83
N ALA A 129 5.22 -3.19 3.99
CA ALA A 129 4.63 -1.94 4.45
C ALA A 129 5.69 -0.87 4.71
N LEU A 130 6.80 -1.24 5.35
CA LEU A 130 7.89 -0.31 5.63
C LEU A 130 8.61 0.13 4.35
N ALA A 131 8.78 -0.78 3.39
CA ALA A 131 9.40 -0.44 2.11
C ALA A 131 8.54 0.56 1.33
N PHE A 132 7.22 0.38 1.33
CA PHE A 132 6.29 1.35 0.74
C PHE A 132 6.41 2.72 1.43
N ALA A 133 6.38 2.74 2.76
CA ALA A 133 6.49 3.98 3.53
C ALA A 133 7.81 4.71 3.25
N ARG A 134 8.93 3.97 3.19
CA ARG A 134 10.23 4.56 2.87
C ARG A 134 10.26 5.17 1.47
N ALA A 135 9.69 4.47 0.48
CA ALA A 135 9.62 4.98 -0.88
C ALA A 135 8.87 6.32 -0.91
N CYS A 136 7.73 6.41 -0.21
CA CYS A 136 6.97 7.64 -0.12
C CYS A 136 7.77 8.77 0.55
N LEU A 137 8.41 8.48 1.67
CA LEU A 137 9.19 9.50 2.39
C LEU A 137 10.39 10.00 1.59
N GLN A 138 11.02 9.12 0.82
CA GLN A 138 12.17 9.49 -0.01
C GLN A 138 11.79 10.38 -1.18
N HIS A 139 10.61 10.20 -1.76
CA HIS A 139 10.20 10.89 -2.98
C HIS A 139 9.28 12.08 -2.76
N ALA A 140 8.68 12.20 -1.59
CA ALA A 140 7.77 13.30 -1.27
C ALA A 140 8.46 14.63 -0.98
N GLY A 141 9.72 14.63 -1.04
CA GLY A 141 10.56 15.75 -0.95
C GLY A 141 10.60 16.85 -0.40
#